data_7110951fddbe194f375fdd61d37584f9
#
_entry.id   7110951fddbe194f375fdd61d37584f9
#
_cell.length_a   1.000
_cell.length_b   1.000
_cell.length_c   1.000
_cell.angle_alpha   90.00
_cell.angle_beta   90.00
_cell.angle_gamma   90.00
#
_symmetry.space_group_name_H-M   'P 1'
#
loop_
_entity.id
_entity.type
_entity.pdbx_description
1 polymer ?
#
loop_
_entity_poly.entity_id
_entity_poly.type
_entity_poly.pdbx_seq_one_letter_code
_entity_poly.pdbx_strand_id
1 'polypeptide(L)'
;LDVTETDIIAQIEFGIKRLGYEMSFETMVLTGNNAANPHGIPGSNKIEKDALLLFDLGCMVNGYASDMTRTVAVGKPDDFKKEIYHLTLEAQQAALDMIKPGVTASEVDAAARNVIEKAGYGEYFNHRLGHGIGMDVHEFPSIMEGNDMVIEEGMCFSVEPGIYIPEKVGVRIEDCGYVTKDGFEVFTHTPKELLYFDV
;
A
#
# COMPACT_ATOMS: atom_id res chain seq x y z
N LEU A 1 -7.96 22.63 -3.34
CA LEU A 1 -7.52 22.95 -1.98
C LEU A 1 -6.20 23.72 -2.02
N ASP A 2 -6.01 24.67 -1.11
CA ASP A 2 -4.73 25.37 -0.96
C ASP A 2 -3.77 24.62 -0.01
N VAL A 3 -3.78 23.29 -0.10
CA VAL A 3 -2.92 22.39 0.66
C VAL A 3 -2.16 21.53 -0.35
N THR A 4 -0.87 21.37 -0.13
CA THR A 4 0.01 20.57 -1.00
C THR A 4 0.31 19.19 -0.40
N GLU A 5 0.88 18.29 -1.21
CA GLU A 5 1.37 16.99 -0.75
C GLU A 5 2.37 17.18 0.41
N THR A 6 3.31 18.12 0.27
CA THR A 6 4.31 18.40 1.30
C THR A 6 3.72 19.03 2.58
N ASP A 7 2.63 19.78 2.50
CA ASP A 7 1.94 20.31 3.70
C ASP A 7 1.35 19.16 4.54
N ILE A 8 0.79 18.14 3.87
CA ILE A 8 0.22 16.97 4.56
C ILE A 8 1.34 16.12 5.15
N ILE A 9 2.43 15.89 4.43
CA ILE A 9 3.62 15.18 4.93
C ILE A 9 4.11 15.84 6.22
N ALA A 10 4.28 17.16 6.21
CA ALA A 10 4.73 17.89 7.39
C ALA A 10 3.83 17.68 8.62
N GLN A 11 2.50 17.55 8.43
CA GLN A 11 1.56 17.28 9.52
C GLN A 11 1.68 15.82 10.02
N ILE A 12 1.85 14.85 9.12
CA ILE A 12 2.03 13.44 9.47
C ILE A 12 3.33 13.28 10.28
N GLU A 13 4.43 13.78 9.76
CA GLU A 13 5.75 13.66 10.40
C GLU A 13 5.81 14.42 11.73
N PHE A 14 5.19 15.58 11.81
CA PHE A 14 5.03 16.28 13.08
C PHE A 14 4.24 15.44 14.10
N GLY A 15 3.18 14.75 13.67
CA GLY A 15 2.41 13.84 14.52
C GLY A 15 3.26 12.68 15.04
N ILE A 16 4.00 12.02 14.17
CA ILE A 16 4.91 10.92 14.51
C ILE A 16 5.98 11.38 15.50
N LYS A 17 6.63 12.51 15.21
CA LYS A 17 7.66 13.12 16.09
C LYS A 17 7.11 13.51 17.46
N ARG A 18 5.90 14.08 17.53
CA ARG A 18 5.24 14.40 18.82
C ARG A 18 5.00 13.18 19.69
N LEU A 19 4.78 12.02 19.08
CA LEU A 19 4.64 10.75 19.80
C LEU A 19 5.99 10.15 20.24
N GLY A 20 7.10 10.77 19.84
CA GLY A 20 8.46 10.35 20.21
C GLY A 20 9.08 9.32 19.27
N TYR A 21 8.52 9.13 18.07
CA TYR A 21 9.00 8.18 17.08
C TYR A 21 9.71 8.86 15.90
N GLU A 22 10.57 8.10 15.23
CA GLU A 22 11.18 8.46 13.94
C GLU A 22 10.38 7.81 12.80
N MET A 23 10.40 8.41 11.60
CA MET A 23 9.89 7.76 10.41
C MET A 23 10.78 6.56 10.05
N SER A 24 10.19 5.48 9.56
CA SER A 24 10.93 4.30 9.05
C SER A 24 11.48 4.54 7.65
N PHE A 25 10.82 5.41 6.88
CA PHE A 25 11.21 5.87 5.53
C PHE A 25 10.63 7.26 5.27
N GLU A 26 10.91 7.84 4.12
CA GLU A 26 10.34 9.13 3.69
C GLU A 26 8.84 8.99 3.45
N THR A 27 8.04 9.73 4.23
CA THR A 27 6.57 9.74 4.08
C THR A 27 6.17 10.16 2.68
N MET A 28 5.28 9.40 2.04
CA MET A 28 4.73 9.74 0.73
C MET A 28 3.27 10.14 0.83
N VAL A 29 2.94 11.28 0.20
CA VAL A 29 1.55 11.71 -0.04
C VAL A 29 1.47 12.12 -1.50
N LEU A 30 0.63 11.44 -2.26
CA LEU A 30 0.54 11.61 -3.71
C LEU A 30 -0.92 11.84 -4.11
N THR A 31 -1.17 12.87 -4.92
CA THR A 31 -2.51 13.22 -5.43
C THR A 31 -2.58 13.14 -6.95
N GLY A 32 -3.76 12.82 -7.48
CA GLY A 32 -4.06 12.87 -8.91
C GLY A 32 -3.03 12.15 -9.79
N ASN A 33 -2.48 12.88 -10.77
CA ASN A 33 -1.49 12.31 -11.69
C ASN A 33 -0.18 11.88 -11.03
N ASN A 34 0.19 12.50 -9.90
CA ASN A 34 1.38 12.10 -9.17
C ASN A 34 1.19 10.73 -8.51
N ALA A 35 0.00 10.44 -7.99
CA ALA A 35 -0.36 9.12 -7.46
C ALA A 35 -0.39 8.04 -8.56
N ALA A 36 -0.72 8.41 -9.80
CA ALA A 36 -0.72 7.50 -10.94
C ALA A 36 0.68 7.10 -11.44
N ASN A 37 1.72 7.73 -10.89
CA ASN A 37 3.12 7.40 -11.17
C ASN A 37 3.69 6.53 -10.03
N PRO A 38 4.05 5.26 -10.27
CA PRO A 38 4.61 4.39 -9.22
C PRO A 38 5.94 4.90 -8.63
N HIS A 39 6.59 5.85 -9.32
CA HIS A 39 7.79 6.57 -8.86
C HIS A 39 7.49 8.05 -8.56
N GLY A 40 6.23 8.36 -8.23
CA GLY A 40 5.82 9.71 -7.87
C GLY A 40 6.62 10.22 -6.67
N ILE A 41 7.12 11.45 -6.79
CA ILE A 41 7.83 12.12 -5.70
C ILE A 41 6.89 13.20 -5.17
N PRO A 42 6.62 13.23 -3.85
CA PRO A 42 5.83 14.28 -3.25
C PRO A 42 6.42 15.68 -3.50
N GLY A 43 5.55 16.66 -3.68
CA GLY A 43 6.01 18.00 -3.98
C GLY A 43 4.96 19.07 -3.66
N SER A 44 5.05 20.17 -4.39
CA SER A 44 4.12 21.29 -4.29
C SER A 44 2.80 21.10 -5.04
N ASN A 45 2.49 19.86 -5.46
CA ASN A 45 1.21 19.57 -6.09
C ASN A 45 0.09 19.82 -5.08
N LYS A 46 -0.89 20.63 -5.47
CA LYS A 46 -2.07 20.87 -4.65
C LYS A 46 -2.98 19.66 -4.65
N ILE A 47 -3.55 19.36 -3.49
CA ILE A 47 -4.49 18.24 -3.37
C ILE A 47 -5.68 18.47 -4.29
N GLU A 48 -5.89 17.54 -5.19
CA GLU A 48 -6.97 17.61 -6.18
C GLU A 48 -8.32 17.27 -5.54
N LYS A 49 -9.35 18.03 -5.93
CA LYS A 49 -10.73 17.72 -5.58
C LYS A 49 -11.27 16.61 -6.50
N ASP A 50 -12.18 15.79 -5.98
CA ASP A 50 -12.82 14.68 -6.68
C ASP A 50 -11.80 13.64 -7.20
N ALA A 51 -10.71 13.48 -6.43
CA ALA A 51 -9.58 12.61 -6.72
C ALA A 51 -9.32 11.61 -5.59
N LEU A 52 -8.41 10.67 -5.83
CA LEU A 52 -7.85 9.81 -4.81
C LEU A 52 -6.53 10.40 -4.31
N LEU A 53 -6.28 10.23 -3.02
CA LEU A 53 -5.07 10.67 -2.33
C LEU A 53 -4.44 9.46 -1.65
N LEU A 54 -3.22 9.15 -2.04
CA LEU A 54 -2.44 8.04 -1.53
C LEU A 54 -1.51 8.53 -0.43
N PHE A 55 -1.47 7.80 0.67
CA PHE A 55 -0.55 7.96 1.79
C PHE A 55 0.27 6.69 1.96
N ASP A 56 1.57 6.83 2.07
CA ASP A 56 2.48 5.74 2.40
C ASP A 56 3.42 6.24 3.50
N LEU A 57 3.35 5.59 4.65
CA LEU A 57 4.01 6.07 5.87
C LEU A 57 4.32 4.94 6.84
N GLY A 58 5.35 5.14 7.61
CA GLY A 58 5.74 4.24 8.68
C GLY A 58 6.58 4.92 9.74
N CYS A 59 6.77 4.24 10.86
CA CYS A 59 7.61 4.72 11.94
C CYS A 59 8.47 3.59 12.55
N MET A 60 9.54 3.99 13.22
CA MET A 60 10.41 3.10 13.99
C MET A 60 9.94 3.00 15.44
N VAL A 61 9.69 1.79 15.91
CA VAL A 61 9.29 1.51 17.29
C VAL A 61 10.22 0.44 17.89
N ASN A 62 10.97 0.79 18.89
CA ASN A 62 11.91 -0.12 19.56
C ASN A 62 12.89 -0.83 18.61
N GLY A 63 13.32 -0.17 17.55
CA GLY A 63 14.23 -0.72 16.54
C GLY A 63 13.57 -1.54 15.43
N TYR A 64 12.23 -1.60 15.38
CA TYR A 64 11.47 -2.24 14.30
C TYR A 64 10.74 -1.21 13.48
N ALA A 65 10.71 -1.43 12.16
CA ALA A 65 9.99 -0.61 11.21
C ALA A 65 8.51 -1.00 11.13
N SER A 66 7.65 -0.03 10.91
CA SER A 66 6.29 -0.23 10.42
C SER A 66 6.15 0.35 9.02
N ASP A 67 5.17 -0.16 8.29
CA ASP A 67 4.87 0.24 6.92
C ASP A 67 3.37 0.12 6.65
N MET A 68 2.79 1.11 6.00
CA MET A 68 1.36 1.13 5.68
C MET A 68 1.05 2.09 4.54
N THR A 69 0.34 1.61 3.53
CA THR A 69 -0.28 2.47 2.52
C THR A 69 -1.80 2.48 2.65
N ARG A 70 -2.38 3.66 2.54
CA ARG A 70 -3.82 3.86 2.35
C ARG A 70 -4.08 4.86 1.24
N THR A 71 -5.17 4.63 0.53
CA THR A 71 -5.70 5.57 -0.46
C THR A 71 -7.09 6.01 0.00
N VAL A 72 -7.37 7.31 -0.04
CA VAL A 72 -8.65 7.89 0.38
C VAL A 72 -9.25 8.76 -0.73
N ALA A 73 -10.55 9.07 -0.62
CA ALA A 73 -11.24 9.96 -1.54
C ALA A 73 -11.27 11.39 -0.99
N VAL A 74 -10.90 12.36 -1.82
CA VAL A 74 -11.07 13.80 -1.55
C VAL A 74 -12.23 14.30 -2.40
N GLY A 75 -13.34 14.70 -1.76
CA GLY A 75 -14.58 15.03 -2.47
C GLY A 75 -15.29 13.78 -3.02
N LYS A 76 -15.71 13.83 -4.28
CA LYS A 76 -16.50 12.77 -4.93
C LYS A 76 -15.80 12.25 -6.18
N PRO A 77 -14.83 11.34 -6.04
CA PRO A 77 -14.19 10.73 -7.21
C PRO A 77 -15.24 10.01 -8.09
N ASP A 78 -14.97 9.96 -9.37
CA ASP A 78 -15.83 9.28 -10.34
C ASP A 78 -15.88 7.75 -10.09
N ASP A 79 -16.79 7.07 -10.79
CA ASP A 79 -17.01 5.64 -10.60
C ASP A 79 -15.81 4.80 -11.07
N PHE A 80 -15.05 5.28 -12.06
CA PHE A 80 -13.82 4.61 -12.51
C PHE A 80 -12.76 4.56 -11.41
N LYS A 81 -12.51 5.68 -10.72
CA LYS A 81 -11.55 5.72 -9.60
C LYS A 81 -11.98 4.79 -8.46
N LYS A 82 -13.29 4.74 -8.16
CA LYS A 82 -13.83 3.82 -7.16
C LYS A 82 -13.68 2.36 -7.58
N GLU A 83 -13.91 2.04 -8.86
CA GLU A 83 -13.70 0.70 -9.41
C GLU A 83 -12.25 0.25 -9.22
N ILE A 84 -11.27 1.08 -9.58
CA ILE A 84 -9.84 0.78 -9.40
C ILE A 84 -9.50 0.59 -7.92
N TYR A 85 -10.07 1.41 -7.03
CA TYR A 85 -9.88 1.23 -5.58
C TYR A 85 -10.38 -0.14 -5.12
N HIS A 86 -11.61 -0.49 -5.47
CA HIS A 86 -12.21 -1.76 -5.04
C HIS A 86 -11.48 -2.97 -5.64
N LEU A 87 -11.03 -2.87 -6.88
CA LEU A 87 -10.23 -3.91 -7.52
C LEU A 87 -8.88 -4.11 -6.81
N THR A 88 -8.21 -3.03 -6.40
CA THR A 88 -6.97 -3.10 -5.61
C THR A 88 -7.22 -3.74 -4.25
N LEU A 89 -8.33 -3.40 -3.58
CA LEU A 89 -8.71 -4.00 -2.31
C LEU A 89 -9.04 -5.49 -2.44
N GLU A 90 -9.74 -5.89 -3.51
CA GLU A 90 -10.02 -7.30 -3.81
C GLU A 90 -8.72 -8.09 -4.06
N ALA A 91 -7.78 -7.50 -4.79
CA ALA A 91 -6.48 -8.10 -5.02
C ALA A 91 -5.68 -8.29 -3.72
N GLN A 92 -5.67 -7.29 -2.83
CA GLN A 92 -5.03 -7.41 -1.53
C GLN A 92 -5.68 -8.53 -0.69
N GLN A 93 -7.01 -8.57 -0.63
CA GLN A 93 -7.71 -9.60 0.12
C GLN A 93 -7.42 -11.00 -0.41
N ALA A 94 -7.39 -11.17 -1.74
CA ALA A 94 -7.05 -12.46 -2.37
C ALA A 94 -5.65 -12.94 -1.97
N ALA A 95 -4.67 -12.04 -1.88
CA ALA A 95 -3.34 -12.38 -1.41
C ALA A 95 -3.33 -12.73 0.08
N LEU A 96 -3.99 -11.94 0.94
CA LEU A 96 -4.09 -12.21 2.38
C LEU A 96 -4.72 -13.58 2.65
N ASP A 97 -5.77 -13.95 1.92
CA ASP A 97 -6.47 -15.25 2.05
C ASP A 97 -5.61 -16.43 1.57
N MET A 98 -4.64 -16.19 0.68
CA MET A 98 -3.71 -17.21 0.17
C MET A 98 -2.61 -17.55 1.19
N ILE A 99 -2.20 -16.58 2.03
CA ILE A 99 -1.02 -16.71 2.88
C ILE A 99 -1.23 -17.74 3.99
N LYS A 100 -0.37 -18.75 4.00
CA LYS A 100 -0.23 -19.75 5.07
C LYS A 100 1.11 -20.46 4.92
N PRO A 101 1.60 -21.17 5.95
CA PRO A 101 2.80 -21.99 5.80
C PRO A 101 2.67 -23.01 4.67
N GLY A 102 3.71 -23.15 3.87
CA GLY A 102 3.79 -24.13 2.77
C GLY A 102 3.46 -23.60 1.38
N VAL A 103 2.84 -22.42 1.23
CA VAL A 103 2.72 -21.75 -0.07
C VAL A 103 4.02 -21.05 -0.44
N THR A 104 4.25 -20.77 -1.71
CA THR A 104 5.41 -20.00 -2.16
C THR A 104 5.12 -18.50 -2.22
N ALA A 105 6.16 -17.68 -2.15
CA ALA A 105 6.04 -16.22 -2.34
C ALA A 105 5.43 -15.87 -3.71
N SER A 106 5.76 -16.67 -4.75
CA SER A 106 5.19 -16.53 -6.09
C SER A 106 3.68 -16.84 -6.13
N GLU A 107 3.20 -17.84 -5.39
CA GLU A 107 1.76 -18.14 -5.30
C GLU A 107 0.99 -17.02 -4.60
N VAL A 108 1.58 -16.40 -3.59
CA VAL A 108 0.98 -15.23 -2.90
C VAL A 108 0.89 -14.02 -3.84
N ASP A 109 1.97 -13.70 -4.58
CA ASP A 109 1.96 -12.64 -5.60
C ASP A 109 0.91 -12.93 -6.68
N ALA A 110 0.88 -14.15 -7.18
CA ALA A 110 -0.07 -14.57 -8.22
C ALA A 110 -1.53 -14.43 -7.78
N ALA A 111 -1.85 -14.60 -6.49
CA ALA A 111 -3.21 -14.43 -5.99
C ALA A 111 -3.73 -13.01 -6.20
N ALA A 112 -2.93 -11.99 -5.88
CA ALA A 112 -3.30 -10.58 -6.13
C ALA A 112 -3.24 -10.23 -7.62
N ARG A 113 -2.14 -10.62 -8.28
CA ARG A 113 -1.88 -10.28 -9.68
C ARG A 113 -2.96 -10.80 -10.62
N ASN A 114 -3.40 -12.03 -10.43
CA ASN A 114 -4.48 -12.65 -11.21
C ASN A 114 -5.81 -11.89 -11.11
N VAL A 115 -6.13 -11.28 -9.98
CA VAL A 115 -7.35 -10.46 -9.82
C VAL A 115 -7.26 -9.24 -10.73
N ILE A 116 -6.13 -8.54 -10.68
CA ILE A 116 -5.89 -7.31 -11.46
C ILE A 116 -5.81 -7.63 -12.97
N GLU A 117 -5.13 -8.72 -13.35
CA GLU A 117 -4.99 -9.16 -14.75
C GLU A 117 -6.34 -9.55 -15.38
N LYS A 118 -7.17 -10.31 -14.66
CA LYS A 118 -8.51 -10.71 -15.13
C LYS A 118 -9.42 -9.53 -15.38
N ALA A 119 -9.23 -8.43 -14.65
CA ALA A 119 -9.95 -7.19 -14.87
C ALA A 119 -9.36 -6.34 -16.02
N GLY A 120 -8.24 -6.76 -16.63
CA GLY A 120 -7.60 -6.08 -17.75
C GLY A 120 -6.61 -4.97 -17.36
N TYR A 121 -6.19 -4.94 -16.09
CA TYR A 121 -5.28 -3.91 -15.57
C TYR A 121 -3.89 -4.45 -15.19
N GLY A 122 -3.52 -5.66 -15.62
CA GLY A 122 -2.26 -6.33 -15.24
C GLY A 122 -1.02 -5.50 -15.56
N GLU A 123 -0.96 -4.79 -16.70
CA GLU A 123 0.15 -3.92 -17.07
C GLU A 123 0.38 -2.73 -16.12
N TYR A 124 -0.61 -2.37 -15.32
CA TYR A 124 -0.57 -1.26 -14.36
C TYR A 124 -0.20 -1.70 -12.95
N PHE A 125 0.04 -3.00 -12.71
CA PHE A 125 0.62 -3.52 -11.48
C PHE A 125 2.07 -3.96 -11.74
N ASN A 126 3.00 -3.03 -11.68
CA ASN A 126 4.35 -3.15 -12.19
C ASN A 126 5.45 -3.30 -11.12
N HIS A 127 5.09 -3.62 -9.88
CA HIS A 127 6.04 -3.92 -8.81
C HIS A 127 5.72 -5.27 -8.14
N ARG A 128 6.59 -5.73 -7.25
CA ARG A 128 6.35 -6.92 -6.41
C ARG A 128 5.16 -6.69 -5.50
N LEU A 129 4.49 -7.77 -5.10
CA LEU A 129 3.36 -7.68 -4.18
C LEU A 129 3.74 -7.21 -2.77
N GLY A 130 4.97 -7.50 -2.33
CA GLY A 130 5.40 -7.11 -1.00
C GLY A 130 6.85 -7.50 -0.69
N HIS A 131 7.27 -7.18 0.50
CA HIS A 131 8.63 -7.39 1.01
C HIS A 131 8.62 -7.74 2.49
N GLY A 132 9.65 -8.47 2.93
CA GLY A 132 9.90 -8.67 4.35
C GLY A 132 10.07 -7.34 5.07
N ILE A 133 9.68 -7.29 6.33
CA ILE A 133 9.81 -6.13 7.21
C ILE A 133 10.25 -6.58 8.60
N GLY A 134 11.11 -5.81 9.22
CA GLY A 134 11.62 -6.10 10.55
C GLY A 134 12.42 -4.95 11.12
N MET A 135 13.72 -5.13 11.29
CA MET A 135 14.62 -4.04 11.72
C MET A 135 14.86 -3.05 10.58
N ASP A 136 14.88 -3.55 9.35
CA ASP A 136 14.87 -2.73 8.14
C ASP A 136 13.47 -2.72 7.53
N VAL A 137 13.13 -1.66 6.79
CA VAL A 137 11.86 -1.57 6.07
C VAL A 137 11.76 -2.65 4.99
N HIS A 138 12.88 -2.91 4.30
CA HIS A 138 12.95 -3.92 3.24
C HIS A 138 13.88 -5.07 3.65
N GLU A 139 13.28 -6.21 3.94
CA GLU A 139 13.98 -7.47 4.24
C GLU A 139 13.50 -8.60 3.34
N PHE A 140 14.05 -9.81 3.51
CA PHE A 140 13.47 -11.03 2.96
C PHE A 140 12.26 -11.49 3.79
N PRO A 141 11.27 -12.14 3.12
CA PRO A 141 11.22 -12.54 1.72
C PRO A 141 10.76 -11.40 0.79
N SER A 142 11.08 -11.53 -0.53
CA SER A 142 10.44 -10.71 -1.56
C SER A 142 9.22 -11.48 -2.08
N ILE A 143 8.03 -10.91 -1.94
CA ILE A 143 6.78 -11.52 -2.40
C ILE A 143 6.57 -11.06 -3.85
N MET A 144 6.95 -11.92 -4.80
CA MET A 144 6.96 -11.56 -6.23
C MET A 144 6.89 -12.79 -7.12
N GLU A 145 6.50 -12.56 -8.36
CA GLU A 145 6.53 -13.58 -9.43
C GLU A 145 7.92 -14.24 -9.53
N GLY A 146 7.93 -15.55 -9.68
CA GLY A 146 9.16 -16.35 -9.86
C GLY A 146 9.97 -16.59 -8.57
N ASN A 147 9.50 -16.13 -7.41
CA ASN A 147 10.14 -16.45 -6.12
C ASN A 147 9.52 -17.70 -5.52
N ASP A 148 10.22 -18.84 -5.63
CA ASP A 148 9.78 -20.15 -5.12
C ASP A 148 10.09 -20.34 -3.61
N MET A 149 10.52 -19.30 -2.89
CA MET A 149 10.70 -19.39 -1.44
C MET A 149 9.40 -19.79 -0.77
N VAL A 150 9.46 -20.85 0.02
CA VAL A 150 8.31 -21.33 0.79
C VAL A 150 8.08 -20.41 1.98
N ILE A 151 6.83 -19.98 2.15
CA ILE A 151 6.39 -19.19 3.29
C ILE A 151 6.35 -20.08 4.54
N GLU A 152 6.93 -19.60 5.62
CA GLU A 152 7.03 -20.30 6.91
C GLU A 152 6.37 -19.48 8.02
N GLU A 153 5.90 -20.17 9.08
CA GLU A 153 5.38 -19.53 10.28
C GLU A 153 6.41 -18.56 10.89
N GLY A 154 5.95 -17.37 11.29
CA GLY A 154 6.76 -16.30 11.87
C GLY A 154 7.39 -15.33 10.85
N MET A 155 7.32 -15.60 9.54
CA MET A 155 7.74 -14.62 8.54
C MET A 155 6.87 -13.37 8.61
N CYS A 156 7.50 -12.19 8.57
CA CYS A 156 6.85 -10.88 8.57
C CYS A 156 7.07 -10.20 7.22
N PHE A 157 6.01 -9.72 6.57
CA PHE A 157 6.12 -9.02 5.29
C PHE A 157 4.91 -8.13 4.99
N SER A 158 5.05 -7.24 4.00
CA SER A 158 3.97 -6.41 3.46
C SER A 158 3.15 -7.13 2.39
N VAL A 159 1.89 -6.73 2.23
CA VAL A 159 1.00 -7.12 1.12
C VAL A 159 0.38 -5.83 0.57
N GLU A 160 0.90 -5.37 -0.58
CA GLU A 160 0.74 -4.01 -1.08
C GLU A 160 0.43 -3.93 -2.58
N PRO A 161 -0.60 -4.61 -3.10
CA PRO A 161 -0.91 -4.46 -4.52
C PRO A 161 -1.24 -3.00 -4.84
N GLY A 162 -0.87 -2.59 -6.07
CA GLY A 162 -1.16 -1.25 -6.56
C GLY A 162 -1.52 -1.24 -8.04
N ILE A 163 -2.38 -0.33 -8.44
CA ILE A 163 -2.77 -0.09 -9.84
C ILE A 163 -2.48 1.37 -10.15
N TYR A 164 -1.61 1.62 -11.14
CA TYR A 164 -1.13 2.95 -11.51
C TYR A 164 -1.40 3.21 -13.00
N ILE A 165 -2.52 3.85 -13.31
CA ILE A 165 -2.92 4.15 -14.68
C ILE A 165 -2.51 5.59 -15.00
N PRO A 166 -1.52 5.80 -15.88
CA PRO A 166 -0.98 7.13 -16.17
C PRO A 166 -2.07 8.14 -16.52
N GLU A 167 -1.95 9.34 -15.98
CA GLU A 167 -2.86 10.48 -16.18
C GLU A 167 -4.31 10.25 -15.70
N LYS A 168 -4.57 9.15 -14.97
CA LYS A 168 -5.92 8.80 -14.52
C LYS A 168 -6.02 8.56 -13.02
N VAL A 169 -5.31 7.55 -12.51
CA VAL A 169 -5.45 7.14 -11.11
C VAL A 169 -4.29 6.28 -10.65
N GLY A 170 -3.89 6.46 -9.40
CA GLY A 170 -3.02 5.54 -8.68
C GLY A 170 -3.67 5.12 -7.37
N VAL A 171 -3.64 3.84 -7.09
CA VAL A 171 -4.15 3.24 -5.84
C VAL A 171 -3.14 2.22 -5.35
N ARG A 172 -2.79 2.27 -4.07
CA ARG A 172 -2.13 1.20 -3.33
C ARG A 172 -2.83 1.02 -1.99
N ILE A 173 -3.00 -0.22 -1.57
CA ILE A 173 -3.52 -0.60 -0.26
C ILE A 173 -2.56 -1.62 0.31
N GLU A 174 -1.99 -1.31 1.46
CA GLU A 174 -0.94 -2.08 2.09
C GLU A 174 -1.22 -2.36 3.55
N ASP A 175 -0.96 -3.58 3.94
CA ASP A 175 -0.84 -4.00 5.32
C ASP A 175 0.44 -4.82 5.51
N CYS A 176 1.09 -4.64 6.65
CA CYS A 176 2.09 -5.57 7.14
C CYS A 176 1.48 -6.54 8.14
N GLY A 177 2.05 -7.73 8.23
CA GLY A 177 1.61 -8.75 9.15
C GLY A 177 2.63 -9.88 9.31
N TYR A 178 2.25 -10.93 10.00
CA TYR A 178 3.08 -12.11 10.16
C TYR A 178 2.31 -13.39 9.88
N VAL A 179 3.04 -14.39 9.42
CA VAL A 179 2.49 -15.72 9.11
C VAL A 179 2.26 -16.47 10.42
N THR A 180 1.01 -16.86 10.65
CA THR A 180 0.61 -17.70 11.75
C THR A 180 0.64 -19.17 11.32
N LYS A 181 0.37 -20.09 12.24
CA LYS A 181 0.25 -21.51 11.95
C LYS A 181 -0.77 -21.82 10.83
N ASP A 182 -1.85 -21.05 10.74
CA ASP A 182 -3.00 -21.35 9.87
C ASP A 182 -3.33 -20.25 8.86
N GLY A 183 -2.57 -19.13 8.84
CA GLY A 183 -2.85 -17.99 7.96
C GLY A 183 -1.93 -16.80 8.18
N PHE A 184 -2.47 -15.58 8.06
CA PHE A 184 -1.73 -14.34 8.20
C PHE A 184 -2.45 -13.40 9.16
N GLU A 185 -1.75 -12.87 10.14
CA GLU A 185 -2.28 -11.88 11.07
C GLU A 185 -1.71 -10.49 10.74
N VAL A 186 -2.61 -9.57 10.43
CA VAL A 186 -2.27 -8.21 10.00
C VAL A 186 -2.02 -7.33 11.23
N PHE A 187 -0.92 -6.57 11.24
CA PHE A 187 -0.62 -5.58 12.29
C PHE A 187 -1.43 -4.31 12.12
N THR A 188 -1.77 -3.97 10.88
CA THR A 188 -2.43 -2.71 10.51
C THR A 188 -3.93 -2.80 10.74
N HIS A 189 -4.46 -2.02 11.68
CA HIS A 189 -5.91 -2.01 12.00
C HIS A 189 -6.66 -0.82 11.41
N THR A 190 -5.99 0.02 10.61
CA THR A 190 -6.61 1.14 9.90
C THR A 190 -7.64 0.60 8.89
N PRO A 191 -8.86 1.15 8.85
CA PRO A 191 -9.90 0.71 7.91
C PRO A 191 -9.42 0.68 6.47
N LYS A 192 -9.93 -0.29 5.71
CA LYS A 192 -9.64 -0.48 4.27
C LYS A 192 -10.83 -0.12 3.37
N GLU A 193 -11.92 0.35 3.93
CA GLU A 193 -12.99 0.94 3.15
C GLU A 193 -12.56 2.30 2.62
N LEU A 194 -13.04 2.67 1.43
CA LEU A 194 -12.75 3.98 0.85
C LEU A 194 -13.34 5.08 1.74
N LEU A 195 -12.48 5.78 2.46
CA LEU A 195 -12.86 6.92 3.29
C LEU A 195 -13.00 8.17 2.43
N TYR A 196 -14.02 8.98 2.73
CA TYR A 196 -14.32 10.22 2.01
C TYR A 196 -14.06 11.43 2.89
N PHE A 197 -13.29 12.38 2.38
CA PHE A 197 -13.05 13.68 3.02
C PHE A 197 -13.75 14.76 2.20
N ASP A 198 -14.75 15.40 2.80
CA ASP A 198 -15.44 16.54 2.20
C ASP A 198 -14.54 17.78 2.20
N VAL A 199 -14.52 18.51 1.07
CA VAL A 199 -13.66 19.67 0.81
C VAL A 199 -14.41 20.80 0.11
#